data_a7d9fbb556f2daaeb9e572178a72f4d5
#
_entry.id   a7d9fbb556f2daaeb9e572178a72f4d5
#
_cell.length_a   1.000
_cell.length_b   1.000
_cell.length_c   1.000
_cell.angle_alpha   90.00
_cell.angle_beta   90.00
_cell.angle_gamma   90.00
#
_symmetry.space_group_name_H-M   'P 1'
#
loop_
_entity.id
_entity.type
_entity.pdbx_description
1 polymer ?
#
loop_
_entity_poly.entity_id
_entity_poly.type
_entity_poly.pdbx_seq_one_letter_code
_entity_poly.pdbx_strand_id
1 'polypeptide(L)'
;MTKIINNPKTTNEEIVNVNRIAIEHRATWMGLCYTEAIKEGSDGEKILRSAVTQTGCQSGALIKDKLNKPVKLDEFADAFLTPVNMKTFEMEFQTKTRDALEIHFHYCPLVSGWLKAGIPTEEIPKLCDIAMDGDRNIAKTVGVDFSLGKTIAAGDAVCEVNFYKKKK
;
A
#
# COMPACT_ATOMS: atom_id res chain seq x y z
N MET A 1 -19.59 10.38 10.19
CA MET A 1 -18.32 10.25 9.41
C MET A 1 -17.26 9.65 10.33
N THR A 2 -16.65 8.55 9.96
CA THR A 2 -15.57 7.92 10.73
C THR A 2 -14.34 8.83 10.67
N LYS A 3 -13.80 9.19 11.83
CA LYS A 3 -12.61 10.05 11.91
C LYS A 3 -11.38 9.23 11.56
N ILE A 4 -10.69 9.59 10.49
CA ILE A 4 -9.39 8.99 10.13
C ILE A 4 -8.33 9.56 11.08
N ILE A 5 -7.64 8.68 11.81
CA ILE A 5 -6.50 9.02 12.68
C ILE A 5 -5.25 8.42 12.02
N ASN A 6 -4.32 9.29 11.60
CA ASN A 6 -3.12 8.90 10.86
C ASN A 6 -1.92 9.78 11.26
N ASN A 7 -1.47 9.65 12.50
CA ASN A 7 -0.38 10.44 13.05
C ASN A 7 0.89 9.60 13.14
N PRO A 8 2.03 10.04 12.53
CA PRO A 8 3.28 9.31 12.63
C PRO A 8 3.88 9.44 14.03
N LYS A 9 4.46 8.36 14.53
CA LYS A 9 5.25 8.34 15.78
C LYS A 9 6.71 8.74 15.54
N THR A 10 7.27 8.29 14.40
CA THR A 10 8.65 8.60 13.99
C THR A 10 8.68 9.88 13.16
N THR A 11 9.26 10.95 13.68
CA THR A 11 9.29 12.27 13.00
C THR A 11 10.70 12.83 12.81
N ASN A 12 11.72 12.24 13.42
CA ASN A 12 13.08 12.81 13.52
C ASN A 12 14.11 12.16 12.55
N GLU A 13 13.68 11.31 11.62
CA GLU A 13 14.57 10.68 10.65
C GLU A 13 14.40 11.31 9.28
N GLU A 14 15.40 12.04 8.79
CA GLU A 14 15.36 12.78 7.54
C GLU A 14 14.99 11.90 6.34
N ILE A 15 15.63 10.74 6.18
CA ILE A 15 15.35 9.84 5.05
C ILE A 15 13.92 9.29 5.07
N VAL A 16 13.35 9.06 6.24
CA VAL A 16 11.95 8.62 6.41
C VAL A 16 11.01 9.74 6.00
N ASN A 17 11.29 10.98 6.43
CA ASN A 17 10.48 12.14 6.09
C ASN A 17 10.53 12.45 4.58
N VAL A 18 11.70 12.37 3.95
CA VAL A 18 11.85 12.53 2.49
C VAL A 18 11.02 11.49 1.74
N ASN A 19 11.08 10.23 2.18
CA ASN A 19 10.28 9.15 1.56
C ASN A 19 8.77 9.37 1.75
N ARG A 20 8.34 9.81 2.94
CA ARG A 20 6.94 10.18 3.21
C ARG A 20 6.45 11.28 2.28
N ILE A 21 7.23 12.37 2.14
CA ILE A 21 6.89 13.48 1.24
C ILE A 21 6.73 13.00 -0.20
N ALA A 22 7.63 12.14 -0.69
CA ALA A 22 7.53 11.58 -2.03
C ALA A 22 6.26 10.72 -2.22
N ILE A 23 5.89 9.92 -1.21
CA ILE A 23 4.68 9.10 -1.25
C ILE A 23 3.41 9.97 -1.13
N GLU A 24 3.42 10.99 -0.27
CA GLU A 24 2.32 11.96 -0.15
C GLU A 24 2.10 12.70 -1.49
N HIS A 25 3.17 13.12 -2.17
CA HIS A 25 3.07 13.74 -3.49
C HIS A 25 2.46 12.79 -4.53
N ARG A 26 2.88 11.52 -4.56
CA ARG A 26 2.26 10.50 -5.41
C ARG A 26 0.76 10.30 -5.09
N ALA A 27 0.41 10.29 -3.82
CA ALA A 27 -0.98 10.18 -3.37
C ALA A 27 -1.81 11.40 -3.79
N THR A 28 -1.24 12.61 -3.67
CA THR A 28 -1.87 13.85 -4.14
C THR A 28 -2.20 13.78 -5.62
N TRP A 29 -1.24 13.38 -6.46
CA TRP A 29 -1.47 13.18 -7.89
C TRP A 29 -2.58 12.16 -8.15
N MET A 30 -2.54 11.03 -7.49
CA MET A 30 -3.55 9.99 -7.63
C MET A 30 -4.95 10.50 -7.29
N GLY A 31 -5.10 11.19 -6.15
CA GLY A 31 -6.39 11.73 -5.71
C GLY A 31 -6.92 12.82 -6.65
N LEU A 32 -6.06 13.73 -7.09
CA LEU A 32 -6.45 14.78 -8.03
C LEU A 32 -6.79 14.21 -9.41
N CYS A 33 -6.02 13.26 -9.95
CA CYS A 33 -6.36 12.57 -11.20
C CYS A 33 -7.73 11.88 -11.11
N TYR A 34 -8.03 11.23 -9.97
CA TYR A 34 -9.33 10.61 -9.73
C TYR A 34 -10.47 11.63 -9.77
N THR A 35 -10.33 12.74 -9.02
CA THR A 35 -11.38 13.75 -8.94
C THR A 35 -11.60 14.49 -10.27
N GLU A 36 -10.52 14.83 -10.99
CA GLU A 36 -10.63 15.48 -12.29
C GLU A 36 -11.23 14.54 -13.34
N ALA A 37 -10.84 13.27 -13.37
CA ALA A 37 -11.44 12.30 -14.29
C ALA A 37 -12.97 12.20 -14.09
N ILE A 38 -13.45 12.19 -12.84
CA ILE A 38 -14.88 12.18 -12.54
C ILE A 38 -15.56 13.46 -13.02
N LYS A 39 -14.95 14.64 -12.78
CA LYS A 39 -15.49 15.93 -13.26
C LYS A 39 -15.66 15.98 -14.78
N GLU A 40 -14.70 15.38 -15.51
CA GLU A 40 -14.73 15.27 -16.97
C GLU A 40 -15.62 14.13 -17.48
N GLY A 41 -16.40 13.46 -16.60
CA GLY A 41 -17.30 12.38 -16.97
C GLY A 41 -16.60 11.06 -17.34
N SER A 42 -15.32 10.91 -16.97
CA SER A 42 -14.53 9.70 -17.20
C SER A 42 -14.58 8.75 -16.00
N ASP A 43 -14.37 7.45 -16.24
CA ASP A 43 -14.25 6.44 -15.20
C ASP A 43 -12.87 6.49 -14.52
N GLY A 44 -12.71 7.42 -13.58
CA GLY A 44 -11.46 7.63 -12.84
C GLY A 44 -11.02 6.40 -12.06
N GLU A 45 -11.96 5.62 -11.51
CA GLU A 45 -11.65 4.38 -10.81
C GLU A 45 -11.02 3.35 -11.73
N LYS A 46 -11.64 3.09 -12.88
CA LYS A 46 -11.13 2.13 -13.87
C LYS A 46 -9.74 2.51 -14.38
N ILE A 47 -9.54 3.79 -14.66
CA ILE A 47 -8.24 4.31 -15.15
C ILE A 47 -7.16 4.07 -14.10
N LEU A 48 -7.40 4.47 -12.84
CA LEU A 48 -6.43 4.32 -11.77
C LEU A 48 -6.14 2.84 -11.43
N ARG A 49 -7.18 2.01 -11.35
CA ARG A 49 -6.99 0.56 -11.12
C ARG A 49 -6.11 -0.07 -12.19
N SER A 50 -6.33 0.30 -13.45
CA SER A 50 -5.49 -0.19 -14.57
C SER A 50 -4.02 0.25 -14.41
N ALA A 51 -3.78 1.52 -14.10
CA ALA A 51 -2.44 2.07 -13.93
C ALA A 51 -1.71 1.44 -12.72
N VAL A 52 -2.38 1.35 -11.57
CA VAL A 52 -1.82 0.78 -10.34
C VAL A 52 -1.55 -0.72 -10.51
N THR A 53 -2.44 -1.46 -11.20
CA THR A 53 -2.23 -2.87 -11.56
C THR A 53 -0.94 -3.05 -12.35
N GLN A 54 -0.71 -2.23 -13.38
CA GLN A 54 0.51 -2.32 -14.19
C GLN A 54 1.76 -2.07 -13.35
N THR A 55 1.73 -1.07 -12.47
CA THR A 55 2.83 -0.77 -11.54
C THR A 55 3.11 -1.96 -10.60
N GLY A 56 2.05 -2.57 -10.07
CA GLY A 56 2.14 -3.76 -9.22
C GLY A 56 2.74 -4.96 -9.96
N CYS A 57 2.34 -5.19 -11.22
CA CYS A 57 2.92 -6.26 -12.03
C CYS A 57 4.42 -6.04 -12.29
N GLN A 58 4.83 -4.81 -12.62
CA GLN A 58 6.25 -4.47 -12.84
C GLN A 58 7.07 -4.68 -11.56
N SER A 59 6.61 -4.15 -10.44
CA SER A 59 7.27 -4.33 -9.14
C SER A 59 7.33 -5.80 -8.72
N GLY A 60 6.24 -6.52 -8.94
CA GLY A 60 6.17 -7.96 -8.65
C GLY A 60 7.16 -8.79 -9.48
N ALA A 61 7.39 -8.42 -10.75
CA ALA A 61 8.40 -9.08 -11.59
C ALA A 61 9.81 -8.88 -11.03
N LEU A 62 10.18 -7.63 -10.66
CA LEU A 62 11.48 -7.32 -10.08
C LEU A 62 11.73 -8.03 -8.73
N ILE A 63 10.68 -8.19 -7.93
CA ILE A 63 10.76 -8.92 -6.66
C ILE A 63 10.93 -10.42 -6.95
N LYS A 64 10.12 -10.98 -7.85
CA LYS A 64 10.14 -12.40 -8.21
C LYS A 64 11.50 -12.86 -8.71
N ASP A 65 12.21 -12.02 -9.47
CA ASP A 65 13.54 -12.31 -9.99
C ASP A 65 14.60 -12.47 -8.89
N LYS A 66 14.34 -11.94 -7.67
CA LYS A 66 15.20 -12.06 -6.49
C LYS A 66 14.89 -13.28 -5.61
N LEU A 67 13.79 -14.00 -5.90
CA LEU A 67 13.29 -15.05 -5.04
C LEU A 67 13.64 -16.45 -5.57
N ASN A 68 13.99 -17.33 -4.65
CA ASN A 68 14.15 -18.76 -4.91
C ASN A 68 12.79 -19.45 -5.09
N LYS A 69 12.76 -20.55 -5.83
CA LYS A 69 11.57 -21.40 -5.94
C LYS A 69 11.75 -22.66 -5.10
N PRO A 70 10.73 -23.11 -4.37
CA PRO A 70 9.43 -22.46 -4.18
C PRO A 70 9.54 -21.18 -3.34
N VAL A 71 8.68 -20.19 -3.62
CA VAL A 71 8.65 -18.91 -2.89
C VAL A 71 8.38 -19.15 -1.41
N LYS A 72 9.20 -18.53 -0.56
CA LYS A 72 9.02 -18.48 0.89
C LYS A 72 8.70 -17.04 1.28
N LEU A 73 7.74 -16.86 2.17
CA LEU A 73 7.26 -15.52 2.52
C LEU A 73 8.21 -14.73 3.42
N ASP A 74 9.07 -15.37 4.17
CA ASP A 74 10.18 -14.72 4.87
C ASP A 74 11.19 -14.09 3.89
N GLU A 75 11.60 -14.82 2.83
CA GLU A 75 12.45 -14.31 1.75
C GLU A 75 11.73 -13.22 0.93
N PHE A 76 10.43 -13.39 0.67
CA PHE A 76 9.60 -12.36 0.02
C PHE A 76 9.58 -11.08 0.84
N ALA A 77 9.40 -11.16 2.16
CA ALA A 77 9.42 -9.98 3.04
C ALA A 77 10.73 -9.18 2.88
N ASP A 78 11.87 -9.87 2.86
CA ASP A 78 13.18 -9.23 2.74
C ASP A 78 13.41 -8.60 1.34
N ALA A 79 12.81 -9.16 0.29
CA ALA A 79 12.88 -8.63 -1.06
C ALA A 79 11.88 -7.47 -1.30
N PHE A 80 10.74 -7.48 -0.62
CA PHE A 80 9.64 -6.52 -0.75
C PHE A 80 9.80 -5.30 0.15
N LEU A 81 10.26 -5.50 1.40
CA LEU A 81 10.31 -4.47 2.41
C LEU A 81 11.75 -4.01 2.66
N THR A 82 12.00 -2.71 2.50
CA THR A 82 13.25 -2.09 2.89
C THR A 82 13.14 -1.52 4.32
N PRO A 83 14.26 -1.38 5.07
CA PRO A 83 14.22 -0.73 6.37
C PRO A 83 13.60 0.68 6.35
N VAL A 84 13.83 1.44 5.26
CA VAL A 84 13.23 2.77 5.08
C VAL A 84 11.72 2.67 4.91
N ASN A 85 11.23 1.72 4.07
CA ASN A 85 9.77 1.55 3.88
C ASN A 85 9.09 1.10 5.16
N MET A 86 9.70 0.20 5.93
CA MET A 86 9.17 -0.24 7.23
C MET A 86 8.99 0.95 8.19
N LYS A 87 9.98 1.84 8.30
CA LYS A 87 9.87 3.05 9.12
C LYS A 87 8.90 4.07 8.52
N THR A 88 8.84 4.20 7.20
CA THR A 88 7.96 5.14 6.49
C THR A 88 6.49 4.91 6.83
N PHE A 89 6.06 3.65 6.84
CA PHE A 89 4.68 3.25 7.15
C PHE A 89 4.51 2.80 8.61
N GLU A 90 5.58 2.84 9.42
CA GLU A 90 5.60 2.34 10.79
C GLU A 90 5.08 0.89 10.85
N MET A 91 5.69 0.02 10.03
CA MET A 91 5.29 -1.37 9.88
C MET A 91 5.78 -2.22 11.06
N GLU A 92 4.94 -3.15 11.49
CA GLU A 92 5.22 -4.14 12.50
C GLU A 92 4.85 -5.54 11.99
N PHE A 93 5.78 -6.48 12.03
CA PHE A 93 5.47 -7.87 11.71
C PHE A 93 4.64 -8.50 12.82
N GLN A 94 3.48 -9.00 12.47
CA GLN A 94 2.67 -9.86 13.32
C GLN A 94 3.08 -11.33 13.11
N THR A 95 3.36 -11.68 11.85
CA THR A 95 3.87 -13.00 11.47
C THR A 95 4.88 -12.83 10.34
N LYS A 96 6.05 -13.48 10.46
CA LYS A 96 7.03 -13.59 9.38
C LYS A 96 7.58 -15.00 9.37
N THR A 97 7.01 -15.87 8.55
CA THR A 97 7.36 -17.27 8.41
C THR A 97 7.48 -17.65 6.93
N ARG A 98 7.87 -18.89 6.64
CA ARG A 98 7.94 -19.39 5.26
C ARG A 98 6.59 -19.44 4.54
N ASP A 99 5.48 -19.53 5.28
CA ASP A 99 4.14 -19.77 4.72
C ASP A 99 3.17 -18.60 4.95
N ALA A 100 3.52 -17.61 5.81
CA ALA A 100 2.71 -16.46 6.13
C ALA A 100 3.59 -15.22 6.42
N LEU A 101 3.12 -14.07 5.92
CA LEU A 101 3.64 -12.74 6.24
C LEU A 101 2.45 -11.85 6.58
N GLU A 102 2.34 -11.43 7.83
CA GLU A 102 1.28 -10.54 8.31
C GLU A 102 1.91 -9.29 8.90
N ILE A 103 1.45 -8.13 8.43
CA ILE A 103 2.05 -6.83 8.73
C ILE A 103 0.97 -5.86 9.15
N HIS A 104 1.18 -5.19 10.29
CA HIS A 104 0.42 -4.01 10.68
C HIS A 104 1.16 -2.75 10.25
N PHE A 105 0.45 -1.83 9.58
CA PHE A 105 0.94 -0.50 9.26
C PHE A 105 0.26 0.47 10.23
N HIS A 106 1.05 1.21 11.02
CA HIS A 106 0.55 2.17 12.02
C HIS A 106 0.46 3.59 11.48
N TYR A 107 1.00 3.85 10.29
CA TYR A 107 0.94 5.12 9.59
C TYR A 107 0.87 4.88 8.09
N CYS A 108 0.13 5.73 7.36
CA CYS A 108 0.02 5.66 5.92
C CYS A 108 0.25 7.04 5.28
N PRO A 109 1.40 7.26 4.60
CA PRO A 109 1.65 8.53 3.92
C PRO A 109 0.72 8.77 2.72
N LEU A 110 0.11 7.72 2.12
CA LEU A 110 -0.91 7.91 1.09
C LEU A 110 -2.15 8.61 1.67
N VAL A 111 -2.65 8.12 2.80
CA VAL A 111 -3.78 8.73 3.51
C VAL A 111 -3.44 10.18 3.89
N SER A 112 -2.22 10.43 4.39
CA SER A 112 -1.75 11.78 4.71
C SER A 112 -1.78 12.71 3.47
N GLY A 113 -1.30 12.22 2.33
CA GLY A 113 -1.31 12.97 1.07
C GLY A 113 -2.72 13.31 0.60
N TRP A 114 -3.65 12.36 0.64
CA TRP A 114 -5.05 12.61 0.27
C TRP A 114 -5.75 13.60 1.20
N LEU A 115 -5.55 13.48 2.52
CA LEU A 115 -6.09 14.45 3.48
C LEU A 115 -5.53 15.86 3.25
N LYS A 116 -4.22 16.00 3.06
CA LYS A 116 -3.56 17.29 2.76
C LYS A 116 -4.02 17.89 1.42
N ALA A 117 -4.32 17.06 0.43
CA ALA A 117 -4.84 17.47 -0.86
C ALA A 117 -6.33 17.89 -0.82
N GLY A 118 -7.00 17.76 0.32
CA GLY A 118 -8.42 18.10 0.47
C GLY A 118 -9.37 17.09 -0.17
N ILE A 119 -8.91 15.85 -0.40
CA ILE A 119 -9.80 14.78 -0.90
C ILE A 119 -10.87 14.52 0.17
N PRO A 120 -12.16 14.45 -0.21
CA PRO A 120 -13.23 14.13 0.73
C PRO A 120 -12.96 12.82 1.48
N THR A 121 -13.15 12.83 2.81
CA THR A 121 -12.82 11.67 3.66
C THR A 121 -13.58 10.41 3.29
N GLU A 122 -14.76 10.54 2.73
CA GLU A 122 -15.59 9.44 2.21
C GLU A 122 -15.02 8.76 0.97
N GLU A 123 -14.17 9.44 0.20
CA GLU A 123 -13.49 8.89 -0.99
C GLU A 123 -12.16 8.22 -0.65
N ILE A 124 -11.57 8.51 0.51
CA ILE A 124 -10.26 7.99 0.91
C ILE A 124 -10.24 6.45 1.01
N PRO A 125 -11.27 5.76 1.55
CA PRO A 125 -11.30 4.30 1.55
C PRO A 125 -11.27 3.71 0.14
N LYS A 126 -11.93 4.32 -0.83
CA LYS A 126 -11.93 3.88 -2.23
C LYS A 126 -10.55 4.08 -2.85
N LEU A 127 -9.93 5.24 -2.67
CA LEU A 127 -8.56 5.48 -3.17
C LEU A 127 -7.54 4.51 -2.55
N CYS A 128 -7.71 4.19 -1.27
CA CYS A 128 -6.90 3.17 -0.61
C CYS A 128 -7.08 1.80 -1.27
N ASP A 129 -8.31 1.37 -1.52
CA ASP A 129 -8.58 0.09 -2.16
C ASP A 129 -8.01 0.02 -3.58
N ILE A 130 -8.09 1.12 -4.35
CA ILE A 130 -7.43 1.23 -5.66
C ILE A 130 -5.90 1.12 -5.52
N ALA A 131 -5.30 1.82 -4.55
CA ALA A 131 -3.86 1.76 -4.32
C ALA A 131 -3.39 0.34 -3.97
N MET A 132 -4.22 -0.44 -3.25
CA MET A 132 -3.92 -1.83 -2.90
C MET A 132 -3.94 -2.79 -4.10
N ASP A 133 -4.42 -2.38 -5.27
CA ASP A 133 -4.23 -3.17 -6.51
C ASP A 133 -2.74 -3.33 -6.86
N GLY A 134 -1.87 -2.44 -6.38
CA GLY A 134 -0.42 -2.60 -6.44
C GLY A 134 0.03 -3.87 -5.71
N ASP A 135 -0.31 -3.99 -4.44
CA ASP A 135 0.07 -5.13 -3.60
C ASP A 135 -0.59 -6.44 -4.05
N ARG A 136 -1.87 -6.38 -4.45
CA ARG A 136 -2.59 -7.52 -5.03
C ARG A 136 -1.87 -8.08 -6.27
N ASN A 137 -1.37 -7.19 -7.14
CA ASN A 137 -0.70 -7.61 -8.37
C ASN A 137 0.79 -7.96 -8.15
N ILE A 138 1.45 -7.39 -7.16
CA ILE A 138 2.74 -7.90 -6.67
C ILE A 138 2.56 -9.36 -6.21
N ALA A 139 1.61 -9.63 -5.32
CA ALA A 139 1.33 -10.96 -4.80
C ALA A 139 1.02 -11.96 -5.92
N LYS A 140 0.12 -11.58 -6.84
CA LYS A 140 -0.26 -12.39 -8.01
C LYS A 140 0.95 -12.74 -8.89
N THR A 141 1.83 -11.77 -9.16
CA THR A 141 3.01 -11.94 -10.02
C THR A 141 4.06 -12.83 -9.35
N VAL A 142 4.26 -12.68 -8.06
CA VAL A 142 5.16 -13.51 -7.26
C VAL A 142 4.60 -14.93 -7.09
N GLY A 143 3.26 -15.09 -7.06
CA GLY A 143 2.58 -16.36 -6.94
C GLY A 143 2.18 -16.72 -5.51
N VAL A 144 1.84 -15.70 -4.70
CA VAL A 144 1.32 -15.83 -3.34
C VAL A 144 -0.08 -15.26 -3.26
N ASP A 145 -0.83 -15.59 -2.20
CA ASP A 145 -2.15 -15.04 -1.92
C ASP A 145 -2.01 -13.74 -1.12
N PHE A 146 -2.92 -12.79 -1.34
CA PHE A 146 -2.98 -11.51 -0.66
C PHE A 146 -4.32 -11.35 0.07
N SER A 147 -4.28 -10.75 1.26
CA SER A 147 -5.46 -10.36 2.01
C SER A 147 -5.26 -9.00 2.65
N LEU A 148 -6.23 -8.12 2.48
CA LEU A 148 -6.33 -6.83 3.16
C LEU A 148 -7.42 -6.91 4.22
N GLY A 149 -7.06 -6.68 5.45
CA GLY A 149 -8.01 -6.60 6.58
C GLY A 149 -8.45 -5.17 6.84
N LYS A 150 -8.30 -4.72 8.07
CA LYS A 150 -8.57 -3.34 8.49
C LYS A 150 -7.70 -2.33 7.76
N THR A 151 -8.16 -1.07 7.64
CA THR A 151 -7.37 0.00 7.03
C THR A 151 -7.52 1.32 7.76
N ILE A 152 -6.42 2.05 7.90
CA ILE A 152 -6.42 3.43 8.41
C ILE A 152 -7.34 4.33 7.57
N ALA A 153 -7.41 4.08 6.27
CA ALA A 153 -8.30 4.79 5.35
C ALA A 153 -9.78 4.62 5.70
N ALA A 154 -10.19 3.48 6.24
CA ALA A 154 -11.55 3.22 6.72
C ALA A 154 -11.79 3.71 8.16
N GLY A 155 -10.76 4.25 8.82
CA GLY A 155 -10.82 4.76 10.20
C GLY A 155 -10.36 3.75 11.26
N ASP A 156 -9.79 2.61 10.85
CA ASP A 156 -9.21 1.66 11.79
C ASP A 156 -7.85 2.16 12.33
N ALA A 157 -7.41 1.59 13.43
CA ALA A 157 -6.15 1.98 14.09
C ALA A 157 -4.90 1.57 13.31
N VAL A 158 -5.00 0.53 12.48
CA VAL A 158 -3.91 -0.02 11.67
C VAL A 158 -4.43 -0.50 10.31
N CYS A 159 -3.51 -0.63 9.32
CA CYS A 159 -3.79 -1.46 8.16
C CYS A 159 -3.25 -2.88 8.39
N GLU A 160 -4.06 -3.89 8.08
CA GLU A 160 -3.68 -5.31 8.14
C GLU A 160 -3.38 -5.79 6.71
N VAL A 161 -2.10 -5.89 6.37
CA VAL A 161 -1.61 -6.27 5.03
C VAL A 161 -0.95 -7.64 5.12
N ASN A 162 -1.56 -8.64 4.48
CA ASN A 162 -1.20 -10.03 4.70
C ASN A 162 -0.93 -10.76 3.38
N PHE A 163 0.08 -11.62 3.40
CA PHE A 163 0.45 -12.50 2.30
C PHE A 163 0.55 -13.94 2.80
N TYR A 164 0.05 -14.87 2.00
CA TYR A 164 0.02 -16.27 2.37
C TYR A 164 0.52 -17.14 1.22
N LYS A 165 1.09 -18.27 1.58
CA LYS A 165 1.44 -19.31 0.59
C LYS A 165 0.16 -19.76 -0.12
N LYS A 166 0.22 -19.81 -1.44
CA LYS A 166 -0.91 -20.24 -2.25
C LYS A 166 -1.34 -21.66 -1.87
N LYS A 167 -2.61 -21.81 -1.51
CA LYS A 167 -3.19 -23.15 -1.30
C LYS A 167 -3.22 -23.87 -2.65
N LYS A 168 -2.74 -25.13 -2.64
CA LYS A 168 -2.83 -26.01 -3.81
C LYS A 168 -4.27 -26.40 -4.10
#